data_588486681117b7ab532233cbcce8fdf3
#
_entry.id   588486681117b7ab532233cbcce8fdf3
#
_cell.length_a   1.000
_cell.length_b   1.000
_cell.length_c   1.000
_cell.angle_alpha   90.00
_cell.angle_beta   90.00
_cell.angle_gamma   90.00
#
_symmetry.space_group_name_H-M   'P 1'
#
loop_
_entity.id
_entity.type
_entity.pdbx_description
1 polymer ?
#
loop_
_entity_poly.entity_id
_entity_poly.type
_entity_poly.pdbx_seq_one_letter_code
_entity_poly.pdbx_strand_id
1 'polypeptide(L)'
;MYKRQAYHYDKFLVRKFDRVIDIWGADHQGHVSRVKTALQTVGGDPDSLDVLLYQLVNLRRGDEIVPLSKRAGEIVTLRNVIDEVGTDAARFFFLSSSANQTMDFDLELAKSQSDENPVYYVQYAHARICSLIDLAAQKNIDFSNASLNTIEHKSELDLLNKMLELPEVVETAVTNLEPHHLPYYSIDLANYFHNFYQNCRVISENDENADVTIDRLALVSSVRVVLKKCLDLMGMQSPEKM
;
A
#
# COMPACT_ATOMS: atom_id res chain seq x y z
N MET A 1 18.51 -30.56 0.78
CA MET A 1 19.55 -29.71 0.18
C MET A 1 19.47 -29.73 -1.35
N TYR A 2 19.59 -30.87 -2.03
CA TYR A 2 19.57 -30.99 -3.52
C TYR A 2 18.38 -30.35 -4.24
N LYS A 3 17.14 -30.44 -3.68
CA LYS A 3 15.94 -29.88 -4.30
C LYS A 3 16.01 -28.34 -4.45
N ARG A 4 16.52 -27.61 -3.44
CA ARG A 4 16.67 -26.16 -3.50
C ARG A 4 17.76 -25.74 -4.49
N GLN A 5 18.87 -26.49 -4.57
CA GLN A 5 19.95 -26.25 -5.54
C GLN A 5 19.44 -26.41 -6.97
N ALA A 6 18.74 -27.51 -7.25
CA ALA A 6 18.15 -27.75 -8.57
C ALA A 6 17.13 -26.68 -8.97
N TYR A 7 16.35 -26.17 -7.99
CA TYR A 7 15.36 -25.12 -8.24
C TYR A 7 16.00 -23.79 -8.60
N HIS A 8 17.11 -23.40 -7.93
CA HIS A 8 17.85 -22.18 -8.28
C HIS A 8 18.64 -22.36 -9.59
N TYR A 9 19.17 -23.54 -9.86
CA TYR A 9 19.74 -23.86 -11.17
C TYR A 9 18.73 -23.65 -12.29
N ASP A 10 17.50 -24.15 -12.12
CA ASP A 10 16.42 -23.96 -13.10
C ASP A 10 16.11 -22.46 -13.30
N LYS A 11 15.94 -21.70 -12.22
CA LYS A 11 15.65 -20.27 -12.30
C LYS A 11 16.70 -19.50 -13.09
N PHE A 12 17.98 -19.65 -12.76
CA PHE A 12 19.07 -18.84 -13.33
C PHE A 12 19.62 -19.38 -14.63
N LEU A 13 19.82 -20.70 -14.75
CA LEU A 13 20.57 -21.29 -15.86
C LEU A 13 19.65 -21.85 -16.96
N VAL A 14 18.46 -22.33 -16.61
CA VAL A 14 17.48 -22.84 -17.56
C VAL A 14 16.51 -21.75 -17.99
N ARG A 15 15.83 -21.10 -17.03
CA ARG A 15 14.84 -20.05 -17.28
C ARG A 15 15.46 -18.67 -17.50
N LYS A 16 16.72 -18.46 -17.12
CA LYS A 16 17.54 -17.26 -17.35
C LYS A 16 16.92 -15.99 -16.77
N PHE A 17 16.45 -16.04 -15.52
CA PHE A 17 16.05 -14.83 -14.83
C PHE A 17 17.27 -13.99 -14.45
N ASP A 18 17.22 -12.69 -14.73
CA ASP A 18 18.25 -11.72 -14.38
C ASP A 18 18.34 -11.49 -12.86
N ARG A 19 17.21 -11.53 -12.17
CA ARG A 19 17.08 -11.35 -10.73
C ARG A 19 16.05 -12.32 -10.14
N VAL A 20 16.38 -12.93 -9.01
CA VAL A 20 15.47 -13.81 -8.27
C VAL A 20 15.32 -13.28 -6.85
N ILE A 21 14.09 -13.17 -6.38
CA ILE A 21 13.77 -12.76 -5.02
C ILE A 21 13.12 -13.95 -4.31
N ASP A 22 13.80 -14.48 -3.31
CA ASP A 22 13.26 -15.53 -2.43
C ASP A 22 12.74 -14.89 -1.12
N ILE A 23 11.54 -15.25 -0.72
CA ILE A 23 10.93 -14.78 0.53
C ILE A 23 10.89 -15.95 1.52
N TRP A 24 11.62 -15.82 2.63
CA TRP A 24 11.76 -16.87 3.64
C TRP A 24 11.38 -16.38 5.03
N GLY A 25 10.99 -17.29 5.91
CA GLY A 25 10.88 -17.01 7.33
C GLY A 25 12.28 -16.78 7.96
N ALA A 26 12.35 -15.95 8.96
CA ALA A 26 13.61 -15.58 9.65
C ALA A 26 14.35 -16.78 10.25
N ASP A 27 13.62 -17.86 10.57
CA ASP A 27 14.19 -19.16 11.03
C ASP A 27 15.11 -19.81 9.97
N HIS A 28 15.01 -19.40 8.70
CA HIS A 28 15.85 -19.87 7.61
C HIS A 28 17.09 -19.01 7.33
N GLN A 29 17.38 -17.97 8.14
CA GLN A 29 18.52 -17.07 7.96
C GLN A 29 19.85 -17.83 7.76
N GLY A 30 20.11 -18.87 8.54
CA GLY A 30 21.31 -19.69 8.44
C GLY A 30 21.48 -20.49 7.12
N HIS A 31 20.48 -20.47 6.26
CA HIS A 31 20.53 -21.12 4.95
C HIS A 31 20.89 -20.18 3.80
N VAL A 32 20.81 -18.86 3.99
CA VAL A 32 21.02 -17.87 2.93
C VAL A 32 22.39 -18.01 2.29
N SER A 33 23.47 -17.97 3.08
CA SER A 33 24.85 -18.11 2.59
C SER A 33 25.06 -19.44 1.85
N ARG A 34 24.50 -20.53 2.38
CA ARG A 34 24.63 -21.86 1.76
C ARG A 34 23.98 -21.94 0.39
N VAL A 35 22.83 -21.29 0.19
CA VAL A 35 22.14 -21.29 -1.11
C VAL A 35 22.88 -20.40 -2.10
N LYS A 36 23.37 -19.23 -1.68
CA LYS A 36 24.21 -18.36 -2.52
C LYS A 36 25.51 -19.05 -2.95
N THR A 37 26.21 -19.73 -2.05
CA THR A 37 27.39 -20.53 -2.37
C THR A 37 27.07 -21.67 -3.33
N ALA A 38 25.95 -22.36 -3.10
CA ALA A 38 25.53 -23.43 -4.01
C ALA A 38 25.20 -22.93 -5.42
N LEU A 39 24.57 -21.76 -5.54
CA LEU A 39 24.31 -21.10 -6.83
C LEU A 39 25.61 -20.78 -7.54
N GLN A 40 26.59 -20.20 -6.85
CA GLN A 40 27.92 -19.90 -7.39
C GLN A 40 28.64 -21.17 -7.90
N THR A 41 28.51 -22.29 -7.16
CA THR A 41 29.15 -23.57 -7.54
C THR A 41 28.63 -24.11 -8.89
N VAL A 42 27.38 -23.81 -9.23
CA VAL A 42 26.76 -24.25 -10.50
C VAL A 42 26.88 -23.18 -11.62
N GLY A 43 27.64 -22.12 -11.39
CA GLY A 43 27.92 -21.09 -12.38
C GLY A 43 26.91 -19.92 -12.42
N GLY A 44 26.02 -19.81 -11.43
CA GLY A 44 25.13 -18.66 -11.27
C GLY A 44 25.79 -17.53 -10.47
N ASP A 45 25.28 -16.32 -10.64
CA ASP A 45 25.73 -15.16 -9.89
C ASP A 45 24.97 -15.06 -8.55
N PRO A 46 25.65 -15.17 -7.39
CA PRO A 46 25.00 -15.07 -6.07
C PRO A 46 24.42 -13.68 -5.79
N ASP A 47 24.90 -12.61 -6.46
CA ASP A 47 24.41 -11.25 -6.24
C ASP A 47 23.07 -10.99 -6.98
N SER A 48 22.75 -11.83 -7.95
CA SER A 48 21.43 -11.85 -8.61
C SER A 48 20.32 -12.52 -7.78
N LEU A 49 20.67 -13.11 -6.61
CA LEU A 49 19.72 -13.72 -5.68
C LEU A 49 19.54 -12.83 -4.44
N ASP A 50 18.39 -12.20 -4.33
CA ASP A 50 17.93 -11.55 -3.10
C ASP A 50 17.16 -12.54 -2.22
N VAL A 51 17.40 -12.49 -0.92
CA VAL A 51 16.65 -13.27 0.05
C VAL A 51 16.07 -12.34 1.11
N LEU A 52 14.75 -12.17 1.08
CA LEU A 52 14.01 -11.43 2.08
C LEU A 52 13.63 -12.36 3.24
N LEU A 53 14.01 -11.95 4.44
CA LEU A 53 13.71 -12.70 5.66
C LEU A 53 12.56 -12.00 6.39
N TYR A 54 11.40 -12.67 6.45
CA TYR A 54 10.24 -12.15 7.15
C TYR A 54 10.16 -12.69 8.56
N GLN A 55 9.90 -11.79 9.52
CA GLN A 55 9.66 -12.13 10.91
C GLN A 55 8.29 -12.77 11.11
N LEU A 56 8.07 -13.32 12.30
CA LEU A 56 6.80 -13.94 12.66
C LEU A 56 5.68 -12.89 12.74
N VAL A 57 4.49 -13.33 12.37
CA VAL A 57 3.25 -12.57 12.55
C VAL A 57 2.50 -13.15 13.75
N ASN A 58 2.19 -12.33 14.72
CA ASN A 58 1.30 -12.66 15.83
C ASN A 58 -0.11 -12.21 15.44
N LEU A 59 -1.10 -13.07 15.62
CA LEU A 59 -2.49 -12.66 15.51
C LEU A 59 -3.00 -12.21 16.87
N ARG A 60 -3.69 -11.07 16.89
CA ARG A 60 -4.33 -10.52 18.08
C ARG A 60 -5.83 -10.31 17.84
N ARG A 61 -6.59 -10.35 18.91
CA ARG A 61 -7.99 -9.96 18.95
C ARG A 61 -8.16 -8.98 20.09
N GLY A 62 -8.01 -7.70 19.80
CA GLY A 62 -7.82 -6.66 20.80
C GLY A 62 -6.55 -6.93 21.62
N ASP A 63 -6.68 -7.04 22.96
CA ASP A 63 -5.53 -7.27 23.85
C ASP A 63 -5.09 -8.74 23.92
N GLU A 64 -5.86 -9.69 23.38
CA GLU A 64 -5.57 -11.12 23.48
C GLU A 64 -4.77 -11.62 22.27
N ILE A 65 -3.72 -12.42 22.54
CA ILE A 65 -2.96 -13.10 21.49
C ILE A 65 -3.71 -14.37 21.09
N VAL A 66 -4.01 -14.51 19.79
CA VAL A 66 -4.62 -15.72 19.24
C VAL A 66 -3.53 -16.80 19.11
N PRO A 67 -3.63 -17.93 19.82
CA PRO A 67 -2.60 -18.97 19.77
C PRO A 67 -2.57 -19.65 18.40
N LEU A 68 -1.42 -19.58 17.73
CA LEU A 68 -1.18 -20.23 16.42
C LEU A 68 -0.62 -21.66 16.56
N SER A 69 -0.71 -22.27 17.77
CA SER A 69 -0.01 -23.53 18.04
C SER A 69 -0.79 -24.74 17.55
N LYS A 70 -0.10 -25.64 16.84
CA LYS A 70 -0.59 -26.98 16.42
C LYS A 70 -1.06 -27.86 17.59
N ARG A 71 -0.67 -27.54 18.84
CA ARG A 71 -1.01 -28.33 20.04
C ARG A 71 -2.42 -28.10 20.56
N ALA A 72 -3.04 -26.98 20.17
CA ALA A 72 -4.40 -26.63 20.58
C ALA A 72 -5.49 -27.17 19.60
N GLY A 73 -5.11 -27.83 18.51
CA GLY A 73 -6.04 -28.45 17.55
C GLY A 73 -6.62 -27.50 16.50
N GLU A 74 -6.47 -26.19 16.68
CA GLU A 74 -6.95 -25.19 15.72
C GLU A 74 -5.76 -24.44 15.11
N ILE A 75 -5.56 -24.63 13.81
CA ILE A 75 -4.57 -23.88 13.03
C ILE A 75 -5.33 -22.76 12.33
N VAL A 76 -5.07 -21.51 12.71
CA VAL A 76 -5.58 -20.36 11.96
C VAL A 76 -4.82 -20.27 10.64
N THR A 77 -5.52 -20.43 9.54
CA THR A 77 -4.96 -20.33 8.19
C THR A 77 -5.06 -18.89 7.67
N LEU A 78 -4.24 -18.52 6.67
CA LEU A 78 -4.40 -17.25 5.98
C LEU A 78 -5.81 -17.08 5.38
N ARG A 79 -6.42 -18.20 4.94
CA ARG A 79 -7.81 -18.18 4.46
C ARG A 79 -8.77 -17.72 5.53
N ASN A 80 -8.66 -18.25 6.77
CA ASN A 80 -9.52 -17.82 7.87
C ASN A 80 -9.36 -16.33 8.17
N VAL A 81 -8.13 -15.79 8.12
CA VAL A 81 -7.88 -14.36 8.30
C VAL A 81 -8.56 -13.54 7.19
N ILE A 82 -8.35 -13.91 5.92
CA ILE A 82 -8.96 -13.22 4.78
C ILE A 82 -10.48 -13.27 4.83
N ASP A 83 -11.06 -14.43 5.18
CA ASP A 83 -12.52 -14.60 5.28
C ASP A 83 -13.11 -13.74 6.41
N GLU A 84 -12.33 -13.46 7.47
CA GLU A 84 -12.75 -12.65 8.61
C GLU A 84 -12.59 -11.14 8.38
N VAL A 85 -11.44 -10.68 7.85
CA VAL A 85 -11.12 -9.25 7.74
C VAL A 85 -11.25 -8.69 6.32
N GLY A 86 -11.41 -9.54 5.32
CA GLY A 86 -11.39 -9.19 3.92
C GLY A 86 -9.99 -9.10 3.31
N THR A 87 -9.94 -9.18 1.98
CA THR A 87 -8.67 -9.23 1.23
C THR A 87 -7.88 -7.92 1.37
N ASP A 88 -8.55 -6.77 1.25
CA ASP A 88 -7.90 -5.47 1.26
C ASP A 88 -7.24 -5.17 2.60
N ALA A 89 -7.97 -5.42 3.71
CA ALA A 89 -7.41 -5.24 5.05
C ALA A 89 -6.22 -6.18 5.28
N ALA A 90 -6.36 -7.48 4.95
CA ALA A 90 -5.25 -8.43 5.08
C ALA A 90 -4.02 -7.95 4.30
N ARG A 91 -4.17 -7.53 3.03
CA ARG A 91 -3.05 -7.06 2.19
C ARG A 91 -2.41 -5.80 2.76
N PHE A 92 -3.21 -4.82 3.14
CA PHE A 92 -2.70 -3.56 3.67
C PHE A 92 -1.87 -3.77 4.93
N PHE A 93 -2.44 -4.48 5.92
CA PHE A 93 -1.74 -4.73 7.18
C PHE A 93 -0.45 -5.53 6.97
N PHE A 94 -0.47 -6.60 6.14
CA PHE A 94 0.75 -7.35 5.84
C PHE A 94 1.79 -6.51 5.10
N LEU A 95 1.38 -5.63 4.19
CA LEU A 95 2.31 -4.73 3.49
C LEU A 95 2.85 -3.61 4.40
N SER A 96 2.11 -3.18 5.42
CA SER A 96 2.51 -2.09 6.31
C SER A 96 3.66 -2.46 7.25
N SER A 97 3.98 -3.74 7.39
CA SER A 97 5.10 -4.18 8.23
C SER A 97 6.36 -4.40 7.40
N SER A 98 7.50 -3.86 7.85
CA SER A 98 8.77 -4.19 7.22
C SER A 98 9.13 -5.65 7.47
N ALA A 99 9.88 -6.27 6.53
CA ALA A 99 10.28 -7.67 6.63
C ALA A 99 11.03 -8.00 7.94
N ASN A 100 11.79 -7.03 8.46
CA ASN A 100 12.66 -7.21 9.64
C ASN A 100 11.93 -7.06 10.98
N GLN A 101 10.66 -6.67 10.99
CA GLN A 101 9.88 -6.44 12.21
C GLN A 101 8.87 -7.55 12.45
N THR A 102 8.74 -7.97 13.71
CA THR A 102 7.62 -8.82 14.13
C THR A 102 6.35 -8.00 14.03
N MET A 103 5.33 -8.57 13.40
CA MET A 103 4.06 -7.92 13.19
C MET A 103 3.03 -8.46 14.19
N ASP A 104 2.32 -7.56 14.85
CA ASP A 104 1.09 -7.87 15.57
C ASP A 104 -0.10 -7.49 14.68
N PHE A 105 -0.82 -8.49 14.17
CA PHE A 105 -1.99 -8.31 13.32
C PHE A 105 -3.25 -8.33 14.18
N ASP A 106 -3.86 -7.18 14.38
CA ASP A 106 -5.11 -7.04 15.13
C ASP A 106 -6.33 -7.24 14.23
N LEU A 107 -7.03 -8.38 14.44
CA LEU A 107 -8.22 -8.75 13.68
C LEU A 107 -9.40 -7.79 13.91
N GLU A 108 -9.55 -7.22 15.12
CA GLU A 108 -10.65 -6.30 15.41
C GLU A 108 -10.43 -4.94 14.75
N LEU A 109 -9.19 -4.41 14.84
CA LEU A 109 -8.83 -3.19 14.14
C LEU A 109 -9.02 -3.34 12.62
N ALA A 110 -8.57 -4.46 12.05
CA ALA A 110 -8.68 -4.74 10.62
C ALA A 110 -10.12 -4.82 10.09
N LYS A 111 -11.10 -5.13 10.97
CA LYS A 111 -12.53 -5.17 10.62
C LYS A 111 -13.25 -3.84 10.85
N SER A 112 -12.68 -2.95 11.65
CA SER A 112 -13.36 -1.72 12.02
C SER A 112 -13.59 -0.80 10.82
N GLN A 113 -14.78 -0.18 10.75
CA GLN A 113 -15.13 0.84 9.75
C GLN A 113 -14.99 2.23 10.40
N SER A 114 -13.79 2.55 10.84
CA SER A 114 -13.48 3.79 11.52
C SER A 114 -12.15 4.36 11.04
N ASP A 115 -11.89 5.62 11.37
CA ASP A 115 -10.64 6.31 11.04
C ASP A 115 -9.40 5.66 11.69
N GLU A 116 -9.60 4.80 12.69
CA GLU A 116 -8.52 4.02 13.31
C GLU A 116 -8.02 2.89 12.39
N ASN A 117 -8.88 2.41 11.49
CA ASN A 117 -8.49 1.42 10.49
C ASN A 117 -7.85 2.12 9.28
N PRO A 118 -6.54 1.99 9.06
CA PRO A 118 -5.85 2.71 8.00
C PRO A 118 -6.33 2.34 6.60
N VAL A 119 -6.82 1.12 6.40
CA VAL A 119 -7.39 0.67 5.11
C VAL A 119 -8.66 1.46 4.81
N TYR A 120 -9.58 1.46 5.78
CA TYR A 120 -10.84 2.18 5.69
C TYR A 120 -10.58 3.67 5.45
N TYR A 121 -9.63 4.25 6.17
CA TYR A 121 -9.26 5.66 6.07
C TYR A 121 -8.79 6.06 4.66
N VAL A 122 -7.90 5.27 4.05
CA VAL A 122 -7.40 5.53 2.69
C VAL A 122 -8.50 5.33 1.64
N GLN A 123 -9.28 4.26 1.75
CA GLN A 123 -10.39 3.99 0.82
C GLN A 123 -11.50 5.05 0.94
N TYR A 124 -11.78 5.50 2.17
CA TYR A 124 -12.75 6.58 2.41
C TYR A 124 -12.30 7.90 1.78
N ALA A 125 -11.01 8.25 1.85
CA ALA A 125 -10.48 9.43 1.14
C ALA A 125 -10.75 9.34 -0.36
N HIS A 126 -10.49 8.18 -0.98
CA HIS A 126 -10.79 7.95 -2.41
C HIS A 126 -12.29 8.09 -2.72
N ALA A 127 -13.16 7.42 -1.96
CA ALA A 127 -14.62 7.47 -2.15
C ALA A 127 -15.18 8.90 -1.98
N ARG A 128 -14.64 9.66 -1.00
CA ARG A 128 -15.03 11.05 -0.78
C ARG A 128 -14.67 11.94 -1.97
N ILE A 129 -13.50 11.75 -2.58
CA ILE A 129 -13.12 12.48 -3.80
C ILE A 129 -14.06 12.10 -4.96
N CYS A 130 -14.38 10.82 -5.12
CA CYS A 130 -15.34 10.39 -6.14
C CYS A 130 -16.69 11.09 -5.96
N SER A 131 -17.20 11.20 -4.74
CA SER A 131 -18.43 11.92 -4.43
C SER A 131 -18.37 13.41 -4.77
N LEU A 132 -17.21 14.07 -4.60
CA LEU A 132 -17.01 15.48 -5.02
C LEU A 132 -17.05 15.63 -6.53
N ILE A 133 -16.45 14.70 -7.26
CA ILE A 133 -16.45 14.70 -8.74
C ILE A 133 -17.85 14.43 -9.28
N ASP A 134 -18.58 13.50 -8.67
CA ASP A 134 -19.97 13.22 -9.00
C ASP A 134 -20.85 14.46 -8.78
N LEU A 135 -20.63 15.19 -7.67
CA LEU A 135 -21.34 16.43 -7.39
C LEU A 135 -21.03 17.53 -8.42
N ALA A 136 -19.77 17.64 -8.84
CA ALA A 136 -19.36 18.56 -9.89
C ALA A 136 -20.07 18.24 -11.23
N ALA A 137 -20.15 16.96 -11.58
CA ALA A 137 -20.87 16.50 -12.77
C ALA A 137 -22.38 16.82 -12.71
N GLN A 138 -23.03 16.61 -11.55
CA GLN A 138 -24.43 16.97 -11.33
C GLN A 138 -24.69 18.47 -11.46
N LYS A 139 -23.70 19.30 -11.08
CA LYS A 139 -23.75 20.76 -11.21
C LYS A 139 -23.29 21.27 -12.58
N ASN A 140 -22.92 20.38 -13.52
CA ASN A 140 -22.35 20.70 -14.83
C ASN A 140 -21.09 21.56 -14.74
N ILE A 141 -20.24 21.37 -13.73
CA ILE A 141 -18.96 22.07 -13.59
C ILE A 141 -17.90 21.32 -14.38
N ASP A 142 -17.43 21.93 -15.47
CA ASP A 142 -16.31 21.40 -16.25
C ASP A 142 -14.99 21.95 -15.69
N PHE A 143 -14.08 21.06 -15.32
CA PHE A 143 -12.73 21.38 -14.81
C PHE A 143 -11.60 20.82 -15.68
N SER A 144 -11.91 20.40 -16.91
CA SER A 144 -10.92 19.83 -17.84
C SER A 144 -9.84 20.82 -18.26
N ASN A 145 -10.14 22.12 -18.22
CA ASN A 145 -9.23 23.19 -18.60
C ASN A 145 -8.71 24.00 -17.39
N ALA A 146 -8.63 23.38 -16.20
CA ALA A 146 -8.09 24.03 -15.02
C ALA A 146 -6.66 24.53 -15.23
N SER A 147 -6.39 25.76 -14.81
CA SER A 147 -5.09 26.40 -14.94
C SER A 147 -4.17 26.20 -13.73
N LEU A 148 -4.77 25.84 -12.59
CA LEU A 148 -4.17 25.74 -11.25
C LEU A 148 -3.57 27.06 -10.72
N ASN A 149 -3.91 28.20 -11.33
CA ASN A 149 -3.36 29.50 -10.97
C ASN A 149 -3.92 30.04 -9.64
N THR A 150 -5.03 29.48 -9.15
CA THR A 150 -5.66 29.89 -7.88
C THR A 150 -5.24 29.03 -6.70
N ILE A 151 -4.33 28.07 -6.90
CA ILE A 151 -3.79 27.19 -5.86
C ILE A 151 -2.72 27.95 -5.06
N GLU A 152 -3.10 28.53 -3.93
CA GLU A 152 -2.24 29.39 -3.11
C GLU A 152 -2.26 29.02 -1.62
N HIS A 153 -3.34 28.39 -1.16
CA HIS A 153 -3.47 28.06 0.25
C HIS A 153 -2.45 26.97 0.64
N LYS A 154 -1.88 27.10 1.84
CA LYS A 154 -0.84 26.17 2.30
C LYS A 154 -1.24 24.70 2.18
N SER A 155 -2.47 24.35 2.57
CA SER A 155 -2.93 22.94 2.49
C SER A 155 -3.11 22.43 1.06
N GLU A 156 -3.35 23.30 0.08
CA GLU A 156 -3.38 22.95 -1.34
C GLU A 156 -1.98 22.63 -1.85
N LEU A 157 -1.01 23.49 -1.51
CA LEU A 157 0.38 23.31 -1.90
C LEU A 157 1.02 22.09 -1.22
N ASP A 158 0.72 21.87 0.06
CA ASP A 158 1.19 20.70 0.81
C ASP A 158 0.65 19.40 0.17
N LEU A 159 -0.63 19.37 -0.22
CA LEU A 159 -1.27 18.23 -0.89
C LEU A 159 -0.65 17.98 -2.27
N LEU A 160 -0.41 19.04 -3.05
CA LEU A 160 0.26 18.96 -4.35
C LEU A 160 1.67 18.37 -4.21
N ASN A 161 2.46 18.90 -3.29
CA ASN A 161 3.81 18.41 -3.04
C ASN A 161 3.81 16.94 -2.61
N LYS A 162 2.86 16.54 -1.74
CA LYS A 162 2.75 15.13 -1.32
C LYS A 162 2.46 14.19 -2.48
N MET A 163 1.63 14.59 -3.45
CA MET A 163 1.38 13.77 -4.65
C MET A 163 2.65 13.53 -5.49
N LEU A 164 3.52 14.55 -5.58
CA LEU A 164 4.74 14.47 -6.38
C LEU A 164 5.80 13.51 -5.82
N GLU A 165 5.67 13.08 -4.56
CA GLU A 165 6.59 12.12 -3.93
C GLU A 165 6.37 10.66 -4.42
N LEU A 166 5.21 10.32 -5.02
CA LEU A 166 4.88 8.93 -5.38
C LEU A 166 5.96 8.24 -6.24
N PRO A 167 6.54 8.86 -7.27
CA PRO A 167 7.57 8.21 -8.07
C PRO A 167 8.78 7.77 -7.25
N GLU A 168 9.26 8.62 -6.33
CA GLU A 168 10.39 8.32 -5.44
C GLU A 168 10.04 7.21 -4.44
N VAL A 169 8.82 7.23 -3.89
CA VAL A 169 8.31 6.17 -3.00
C VAL A 169 8.30 4.82 -3.71
N VAL A 170 7.83 4.78 -4.96
CA VAL A 170 7.82 3.54 -5.77
C VAL A 170 9.23 3.08 -6.09
N GLU A 171 10.13 3.99 -6.48
CA GLU A 171 11.52 3.67 -6.76
C GLU A 171 12.23 3.09 -5.53
N THR A 172 12.04 3.71 -4.37
CA THR A 172 12.57 3.24 -3.09
C THR A 172 12.04 1.85 -2.75
N ALA A 173 10.73 1.65 -2.86
CA ALA A 173 10.09 0.37 -2.57
C ALA A 173 10.62 -0.77 -3.46
N VAL A 174 10.86 -0.50 -4.75
CA VAL A 174 11.39 -1.49 -5.72
C VAL A 174 12.87 -1.74 -5.51
N THR A 175 13.66 -0.68 -5.34
CA THR A 175 15.12 -0.79 -5.21
C THR A 175 15.51 -1.54 -3.95
N ASN A 176 14.89 -1.20 -2.82
CA ASN A 176 15.20 -1.79 -1.52
C ASN A 176 14.38 -3.05 -1.21
N LEU A 177 13.39 -3.40 -2.05
CA LEU A 177 12.40 -4.45 -1.78
C LEU A 177 11.61 -4.18 -0.48
N GLU A 178 11.20 -2.92 -0.29
CA GLU A 178 10.52 -2.41 0.90
C GLU A 178 9.10 -1.91 0.56
N PRO A 179 8.15 -2.81 0.26
CA PRO A 179 6.79 -2.43 -0.16
C PRO A 179 6.01 -1.66 0.90
N HIS A 180 6.44 -1.69 2.17
CA HIS A 180 5.79 -1.00 3.29
C HIS A 180 5.78 0.53 3.14
N HIS A 181 6.60 1.11 2.27
CA HIS A 181 6.53 2.54 1.95
C HIS A 181 5.21 2.95 1.27
N LEU A 182 4.57 2.05 0.50
CA LEU A 182 3.31 2.35 -0.19
C LEU A 182 2.12 2.57 0.76
N PRO A 183 1.83 1.68 1.74
CA PRO A 183 0.79 1.91 2.73
C PRO A 183 1.00 3.21 3.51
N TYR A 184 2.22 3.48 4.00
CA TYR A 184 2.53 4.70 4.73
C TYR A 184 2.29 5.96 3.89
N TYR A 185 2.79 5.97 2.66
CA TYR A 185 2.55 7.07 1.74
C TYR A 185 1.05 7.29 1.49
N SER A 186 0.28 6.20 1.35
CA SER A 186 -1.17 6.28 1.11
C SER A 186 -1.92 6.90 2.29
N ILE A 187 -1.54 6.54 3.53
CA ILE A 187 -2.09 7.15 4.75
C ILE A 187 -1.74 8.64 4.80
N ASP A 188 -0.48 8.98 4.54
CA ASP A 188 -0.04 10.37 4.55
C ASP A 188 -0.80 11.19 3.51
N LEU A 189 -0.92 10.70 2.27
CA LEU A 189 -1.65 11.40 1.22
C LEU A 189 -3.14 11.59 1.60
N ALA A 190 -3.77 10.58 2.22
CA ALA A 190 -5.12 10.72 2.75
C ALA A 190 -5.21 11.79 3.85
N ASN A 191 -4.21 11.85 4.77
CA ASN A 191 -4.13 12.89 5.80
C ASN A 191 -4.02 14.29 5.19
N TYR A 192 -3.16 14.47 4.19
CA TYR A 192 -3.01 15.74 3.48
C TYR A 192 -4.30 16.15 2.76
N PHE A 193 -4.99 15.18 2.14
CA PHE A 193 -6.29 15.41 1.52
C PHE A 193 -7.35 15.83 2.56
N HIS A 194 -7.46 15.16 3.69
CA HIS A 194 -8.44 15.51 4.73
C HIS A 194 -8.14 16.89 5.33
N ASN A 195 -6.87 17.22 5.57
CA ASN A 195 -6.48 18.54 6.01
C ASN A 195 -6.86 19.64 4.99
N PHE A 196 -6.57 19.40 3.71
CA PHE A 196 -7.01 20.30 2.63
C PHE A 196 -8.53 20.46 2.64
N TYR A 197 -9.28 19.36 2.71
CA TYR A 197 -10.74 19.37 2.64
C TYR A 197 -11.38 20.12 3.82
N GLN A 198 -10.77 20.09 4.99
CA GLN A 198 -11.23 20.83 6.17
C GLN A 198 -10.97 22.35 6.04
N ASN A 199 -9.91 22.75 5.39
CA ASN A 199 -9.50 24.16 5.29
C ASN A 199 -9.97 24.84 4.00
N CYS A 200 -10.25 24.09 2.94
CA CYS A 200 -10.58 24.59 1.62
C CYS A 200 -11.90 24.03 1.12
N ARG A 201 -12.89 24.88 0.89
CA ARG A 201 -14.16 24.48 0.27
C ARG A 201 -13.92 24.19 -1.21
N VAL A 202 -14.10 22.92 -1.66
CA VAL A 202 -13.80 22.51 -3.03
C VAL A 202 -14.82 23.10 -4.02
N ILE A 203 -16.12 23.01 -3.75
CA ILE A 203 -17.18 23.53 -4.60
C ILE A 203 -17.83 24.73 -3.89
N SER A 204 -17.65 25.92 -4.43
CA SER A 204 -18.32 27.14 -3.97
C SER A 204 -19.68 27.28 -4.63
N GLU A 205 -20.60 27.96 -3.95
CA GLU A 205 -21.91 28.34 -4.51
C GLU A 205 -21.90 29.74 -5.13
N ASN A 206 -20.79 30.50 -4.95
CA ASN A 206 -20.65 31.85 -5.47
C ASN A 206 -19.88 31.83 -6.79
N ASP A 207 -20.43 32.47 -7.82
CA ASP A 207 -19.83 32.59 -9.16
C ASP A 207 -18.45 33.29 -9.14
N GLU A 208 -18.21 34.19 -8.17
CA GLU A 208 -16.93 34.88 -8.00
C GLU A 208 -15.75 33.93 -7.73
N ASN A 209 -16.01 32.70 -7.27
CA ASN A 209 -15.01 31.68 -6.96
C ASN A 209 -15.01 30.51 -7.96
N ALA A 210 -15.54 30.71 -9.17
CA ALA A 210 -15.64 29.65 -10.17
C ALA A 210 -14.26 29.07 -10.53
N ASP A 211 -13.25 29.91 -10.75
CA ASP A 211 -11.89 29.46 -11.10
C ASP A 211 -11.24 28.68 -9.95
N VAL A 212 -11.45 29.10 -8.70
CA VAL A 212 -10.98 28.37 -7.50
C VAL A 212 -11.64 27.00 -7.41
N THR A 213 -12.93 26.91 -7.70
CA THR A 213 -13.66 25.62 -7.72
C THR A 213 -13.10 24.71 -8.80
N ILE A 214 -12.86 25.21 -10.02
CA ILE A 214 -12.29 24.46 -11.13
C ILE A 214 -10.91 23.92 -10.79
N ASP A 215 -10.01 24.78 -10.27
CA ASP A 215 -8.66 24.39 -9.92
C ASP A 215 -8.63 23.39 -8.76
N ARG A 216 -9.48 23.55 -7.73
CA ARG A 216 -9.61 22.59 -6.62
C ARG A 216 -10.19 21.24 -7.06
N LEU A 217 -11.14 21.23 -7.99
CA LEU A 217 -11.65 19.98 -8.57
C LEU A 217 -10.58 19.24 -9.35
N ALA A 218 -9.76 19.96 -10.12
CA ALA A 218 -8.62 19.35 -10.83
C ALA A 218 -7.59 18.79 -9.85
N LEU A 219 -7.28 19.53 -8.77
CA LEU A 219 -6.38 19.06 -7.71
C LEU A 219 -6.88 17.77 -7.08
N VAL A 220 -8.14 17.71 -6.60
CA VAL A 220 -8.68 16.49 -5.97
C VAL A 220 -8.83 15.34 -6.96
N SER A 221 -9.13 15.62 -8.23
CA SER A 221 -9.14 14.61 -9.28
C SER A 221 -7.78 13.96 -9.46
N SER A 222 -6.70 14.76 -9.39
CA SER A 222 -5.33 14.25 -9.41
C SER A 222 -5.00 13.39 -8.19
N VAL A 223 -5.43 13.81 -6.99
CA VAL A 223 -5.30 13.00 -5.76
C VAL A 223 -6.00 11.65 -5.91
N ARG A 224 -7.20 11.61 -6.49
CA ARG A 224 -7.92 10.36 -6.77
C ARG A 224 -7.08 9.40 -7.60
N VAL A 225 -6.46 9.92 -8.67
CA VAL A 225 -5.62 9.09 -9.56
C VAL A 225 -4.43 8.52 -8.77
N VAL A 226 -3.77 9.33 -7.94
CA VAL A 226 -2.62 8.90 -7.13
C VAL A 226 -3.03 7.87 -6.08
N LEU A 227 -4.10 8.11 -5.31
CA LEU A 227 -4.62 7.15 -4.32
C LEU A 227 -5.02 5.83 -4.98
N LYS A 228 -5.75 5.90 -6.11
CA LYS A 228 -6.11 4.71 -6.88
C LYS A 228 -4.87 3.94 -7.31
N LYS A 229 -3.82 4.63 -7.80
CA LYS A 229 -2.57 4.00 -8.21
C LYS A 229 -1.88 3.28 -7.05
N CYS A 230 -1.87 3.88 -5.86
CA CYS A 230 -1.33 3.23 -4.66
C CYS A 230 -2.11 1.97 -4.30
N LEU A 231 -3.45 2.05 -4.28
CA LEU A 231 -4.33 0.90 -4.00
C LEU A 231 -4.13 -0.21 -5.04
N ASP A 232 -4.07 0.13 -6.34
CA ASP A 232 -3.82 -0.83 -7.43
C ASP A 232 -2.45 -1.53 -7.27
N LEU A 233 -1.38 -0.78 -6.93
CA LEU A 233 -0.05 -1.34 -6.69
C LEU A 233 -0.04 -2.31 -5.50
N MET A 234 -0.84 -2.05 -4.48
CA MET A 234 -1.03 -2.95 -3.35
C MET A 234 -2.00 -4.11 -3.65
N GLY A 235 -2.63 -4.13 -4.83
CA GLY A 235 -3.62 -5.14 -5.24
C GLY A 235 -4.92 -5.05 -4.44
N MET A 236 -5.36 -3.84 -4.13
CA MET A 236 -6.54 -3.51 -3.34
C MET A 236 -7.58 -2.80 -4.18
N GLN A 237 -8.83 -2.82 -3.73
CA GLN A 237 -9.91 -2.09 -4.38
C GLN A 237 -9.86 -0.60 -4.04
N SER A 238 -10.31 0.22 -4.99
CA SER A 238 -10.51 1.67 -4.83
C SER A 238 -12.01 1.97 -4.95
N PRO A 239 -12.80 1.79 -3.87
CA PRO A 239 -14.25 1.98 -3.92
C PRO A 239 -14.59 3.44 -4.24
N GLU A 240 -15.60 3.64 -5.06
CA GLU A 240 -16.12 4.97 -5.40
C GLU A 240 -17.17 5.45 -4.39
N LYS A 241 -17.74 4.52 -3.60
CA LYS A 241 -18.72 4.78 -2.54
C LYS A 241 -18.45 3.90 -1.34
N MET A 242 -18.57 4.47 -0.16
CA MET A 242 -18.47 3.80 1.13
C MET A 242 -19.55 4.32 2.07
#